data_d97cc08774d4b9c1f6ea27a3b9f5295d
#
_entry.id   d97cc08774d4b9c1f6ea27a3b9f5295d
#
_cell.length_a   1.000
_cell.length_b   1.000
_cell.length_c   1.000
_cell.angle_alpha   90.00
_cell.angle_beta   90.00
_cell.angle_gamma   90.00
#
_symmetry.space_group_name_H-M   'P 1'
#
loop_
_entity.id
_entity.type
_entity.pdbx_description
1 polymer ?
#
loop_
_entity_poly.entity_id
_entity_poly.type
_entity_poly.pdbx_seq_one_letter_code
_entity_poly.pdbx_strand_id
1 'polypeptide(L)'
;MQNGKKTALICGMAKSGIASAILLYKNGYKVIINDMKREISGLQEALKDIEYVNAMGQEPETLLDGVDLLVLSPVIPIFKPFARKAQDMGIEVIGEIELGYRYCHRGAKFVCISGTNGKTTTTALTGELFKAAGKRTFVLGNIGIPITERAMEVKDGDVIVAEVAALQLESIKSFRPNAFGMLNITEDHLNRFQYKMENYIAAKCRGFENQTPQDFAVLNYDDPIVRDMAKLTRARVLYFSQKQDVENGMLLRDGYMIWRLDGHEQRLIHRSELQIPGDHNLENAMCAASLAMCMGLDAEAVCRGLRAFKGVEHRIEFVREVEGVRYVNDSKGTNPDSTIKAVKAMTQPTVLMLGVGDYDKHSDFTPLFEAFGSTVKGVIASGINIPAIKAAAEKTGYKGEFVEWYGNFEGMIKKAGEMAGKGSTVLLSPAAASWGQFDNYEQRGEIFKDIVNKL
;
A
#
# COMPACT_ATOMS: atom_id res chain seq x y z
N MET A 1 27.79 -35.48 -12.80
CA MET A 1 27.22 -34.80 -11.63
C MET A 1 25.75 -34.64 -11.89
N GLN A 2 24.90 -35.37 -11.20
CA GLN A 2 23.44 -35.22 -11.28
C GLN A 2 23.11 -33.81 -10.73
N ASN A 3 22.67 -32.92 -11.61
CA ASN A 3 22.06 -31.64 -11.19
C ASN A 3 20.72 -31.99 -10.52
N GLY A 4 20.74 -32.26 -9.22
CA GLY A 4 19.53 -32.34 -8.42
C GLY A 4 18.77 -31.00 -8.48
N LYS A 5 17.43 -31.05 -8.54
CA LYS A 5 16.62 -29.84 -8.44
C LYS A 5 16.98 -29.06 -7.17
N LYS A 6 17.19 -27.76 -7.26
CA LYS A 6 17.36 -26.89 -6.10
C LYS A 6 16.09 -26.91 -5.22
N THR A 7 16.27 -26.83 -3.92
CA THR A 7 15.18 -26.84 -2.93
C THR A 7 14.95 -25.43 -2.38
N ALA A 8 13.71 -24.99 -2.38
CA ALA A 8 13.30 -23.72 -1.80
C ALA A 8 12.33 -23.96 -0.63
N LEU A 9 12.61 -23.34 0.51
CA LEU A 9 11.72 -23.27 1.66
C LEU A 9 11.03 -21.89 1.66
N ILE A 10 9.70 -21.88 1.66
CA ILE A 10 8.91 -20.65 1.72
C ILE A 10 8.24 -20.57 3.08
N CYS A 11 8.54 -19.51 3.84
CA CYS A 11 7.96 -19.28 5.16
C CYS A 11 6.94 -18.14 5.13
N GLY A 12 5.70 -18.43 5.55
CA GLY A 12 4.56 -17.54 5.53
C GLY A 12 3.73 -17.69 4.26
N MET A 13 2.56 -18.34 4.36
CA MET A 13 1.72 -18.76 3.24
C MET A 13 0.51 -17.86 3.04
N ALA A 14 0.71 -16.52 3.13
CA ALA A 14 -0.22 -15.54 2.59
C ALA A 14 0.00 -15.34 1.08
N LYS A 15 -0.65 -14.36 0.45
CA LYS A 15 -0.59 -14.11 -1.02
C LYS A 15 0.84 -14.15 -1.57
N SER A 16 1.80 -13.48 -0.91
CA SER A 16 3.21 -13.44 -1.36
C SER A 16 3.90 -14.79 -1.30
N GLY A 17 3.64 -15.59 -0.26
CA GLY A 17 4.20 -16.92 -0.14
C GLY A 17 3.64 -17.91 -1.16
N ILE A 18 2.33 -17.88 -1.39
CA ILE A 18 1.64 -18.69 -2.41
C ILE A 18 2.23 -18.36 -3.80
N ALA A 19 2.31 -17.08 -4.16
CA ALA A 19 2.85 -16.65 -5.44
C ALA A 19 4.33 -17.05 -5.61
N SER A 20 5.14 -16.93 -4.54
CA SER A 20 6.54 -17.38 -4.54
C SER A 20 6.67 -18.87 -4.74
N ALA A 21 5.82 -19.69 -4.10
CA ALA A 21 5.80 -21.14 -4.25
C ALA A 21 5.51 -21.57 -5.70
N ILE A 22 4.47 -20.97 -6.29
CA ILE A 22 4.10 -21.21 -7.69
C ILE A 22 5.22 -20.81 -8.64
N LEU A 23 5.80 -19.62 -8.45
CA LEU A 23 6.90 -19.13 -9.29
C LEU A 23 8.10 -20.07 -9.25
N LEU A 24 8.55 -20.49 -8.06
CA LEU A 24 9.71 -21.34 -7.89
C LEU A 24 9.47 -22.74 -8.42
N TYR A 25 8.28 -23.32 -8.21
CA TYR A 25 7.92 -24.61 -8.80
C TYR A 25 8.00 -24.57 -10.33
N LYS A 26 7.41 -23.55 -10.96
CA LYS A 26 7.47 -23.36 -12.42
C LYS A 26 8.89 -23.19 -12.95
N ASN A 27 9.82 -22.77 -12.09
CA ASN A 27 11.24 -22.62 -12.41
C ASN A 27 12.10 -23.79 -11.95
N GLY A 28 11.48 -24.94 -11.66
CA GLY A 28 12.16 -26.22 -11.46
C GLY A 28 12.68 -26.45 -10.07
N TYR A 29 12.28 -25.67 -9.05
CA TYR A 29 12.61 -25.94 -7.66
C TYR A 29 11.73 -27.05 -7.08
N LYS A 30 12.29 -27.80 -6.14
CA LYS A 30 11.53 -28.55 -5.15
C LYS A 30 11.05 -27.54 -4.10
N VAL A 31 9.74 -27.44 -3.89
CA VAL A 31 9.13 -26.44 -3.03
C VAL A 31 8.73 -27.07 -1.70
N ILE A 32 9.13 -26.44 -0.59
CA ILE A 32 8.66 -26.75 0.77
C ILE A 32 7.89 -25.52 1.25
N ILE A 33 6.63 -25.70 1.66
CA ILE A 33 5.81 -24.62 2.22
C ILE A 33 5.73 -24.73 3.74
N ASN A 34 5.84 -23.61 4.42
CA ASN A 34 5.78 -23.52 5.86
C ASN A 34 5.04 -22.27 6.34
N ASP A 35 4.25 -22.43 7.39
CA ASP A 35 3.64 -21.34 8.16
C ASP A 35 3.49 -21.82 9.60
N MET A 36 3.39 -20.89 10.57
CA MET A 36 3.09 -21.23 11.96
C MET A 36 1.72 -21.86 12.12
N LYS A 37 0.76 -21.50 11.27
CA LYS A 37 -0.55 -22.12 11.21
C LYS A 37 -0.43 -23.51 10.59
N ARG A 38 -1.12 -24.48 11.16
CA ARG A 38 -1.18 -25.85 10.60
C ARG A 38 -2.04 -25.92 9.34
N GLU A 39 -3.05 -25.05 9.25
CA GLU A 39 -3.98 -24.98 8.13
C GLU A 39 -4.29 -23.52 7.78
N ILE A 40 -4.41 -23.25 6.49
CA ILE A 40 -4.86 -21.97 5.94
C ILE A 40 -5.98 -22.28 4.92
N SER A 41 -7.14 -21.68 5.12
CA SER A 41 -8.29 -21.86 4.23
C SER A 41 -7.94 -21.48 2.79
N GLY A 42 -8.30 -22.32 1.83
CA GLY A 42 -8.05 -22.10 0.41
C GLY A 42 -6.62 -22.38 -0.06
N LEU A 43 -5.66 -22.72 0.84
CA LEU A 43 -4.26 -22.94 0.46
C LEU A 43 -4.11 -24.10 -0.53
N GLN A 44 -4.78 -25.23 -0.28
CA GLN A 44 -4.73 -26.41 -1.16
C GLN A 44 -5.25 -26.07 -2.57
N GLU A 45 -6.36 -25.35 -2.65
CA GLU A 45 -6.92 -24.91 -3.93
C GLU A 45 -5.97 -23.95 -4.67
N ALA A 46 -5.36 -23.01 -3.93
CA ALA A 46 -4.39 -22.07 -4.51
C ALA A 46 -3.11 -22.75 -5.04
N LEU A 47 -2.73 -23.89 -4.50
CA LEU A 47 -1.53 -24.64 -4.86
C LEU A 47 -1.81 -25.95 -5.61
N LYS A 48 -3.04 -26.16 -6.08
CA LYS A 48 -3.47 -27.43 -6.71
C LYS A 48 -2.65 -27.83 -7.96
N ASP A 49 -2.09 -26.85 -8.66
CA ASP A 49 -1.36 -27.06 -9.91
C ASP A 49 0.15 -27.23 -9.71
N ILE A 50 0.62 -27.35 -8.45
CA ILE A 50 2.05 -27.54 -8.15
C ILE A 50 2.26 -28.69 -7.15
N GLU A 51 3.42 -29.34 -7.28
CA GLU A 51 3.90 -30.30 -6.28
C GLU A 51 4.70 -29.57 -5.22
N TYR A 52 4.42 -29.87 -3.95
CA TYR A 52 5.13 -29.28 -2.82
C TYR A 52 5.19 -30.22 -1.61
N VAL A 53 6.17 -30.00 -0.76
CA VAL A 53 6.24 -30.64 0.56
C VAL A 53 5.50 -29.76 1.56
N ASN A 54 4.50 -30.34 2.22
CA ASN A 54 3.73 -29.64 3.24
C ASN A 54 4.43 -29.72 4.60
N ALA A 55 4.98 -28.61 5.08
CA ALA A 55 5.62 -28.46 6.38
C ALA A 55 4.89 -27.42 7.26
N MET A 56 3.58 -27.25 7.06
CA MET A 56 2.75 -26.34 7.84
C MET A 56 2.74 -26.71 9.34
N GLY A 57 2.86 -25.71 10.21
CA GLY A 57 2.90 -25.90 11.68
C GLY A 57 4.19 -26.49 12.23
N GLN A 58 5.21 -26.70 11.39
CA GLN A 58 6.53 -27.15 11.82
C GLN A 58 7.46 -25.97 12.09
N GLU A 59 8.46 -26.18 12.96
CA GLU A 59 9.48 -25.18 13.23
C GLU A 59 10.39 -25.02 12.00
N PRO A 60 10.50 -23.81 11.39
CA PRO A 60 11.28 -23.59 10.17
C PRO A 60 12.75 -24.03 10.29
N GLU A 61 13.31 -23.96 11.50
CA GLU A 61 14.70 -24.31 11.77
C GLU A 61 15.00 -25.78 11.50
N THR A 62 14.01 -26.66 11.67
CA THR A 62 14.16 -28.13 11.43
C THR A 62 14.08 -28.46 9.93
N LEU A 63 13.73 -27.53 9.09
CA LEU A 63 13.52 -27.72 7.66
C LEU A 63 14.69 -27.22 6.80
N LEU A 64 15.76 -26.69 7.41
CA LEU A 64 16.84 -26.03 6.69
C LEU A 64 17.80 -26.99 5.98
N ASP A 65 17.82 -28.27 6.38
CA ASP A 65 18.74 -29.23 5.79
C ASP A 65 18.43 -29.51 4.31
N GLY A 66 19.43 -29.35 3.46
CA GLY A 66 19.28 -29.51 2.01
C GLY A 66 18.49 -28.40 1.30
N VAL A 67 18.24 -27.27 1.95
CA VAL A 67 17.62 -26.07 1.36
C VAL A 67 18.68 -25.19 0.71
N ASP A 68 18.44 -24.76 -0.52
CA ASP A 68 19.29 -23.82 -1.28
C ASP A 68 18.82 -22.37 -1.15
N LEU A 69 17.51 -22.17 -0.97
CA LEU A 69 16.88 -20.85 -0.94
C LEU A 69 15.77 -20.78 0.12
N LEU A 70 15.85 -19.81 1.01
CA LEU A 70 14.80 -19.46 1.96
C LEU A 70 14.10 -18.18 1.53
N VAL A 71 12.79 -18.27 1.27
CA VAL A 71 11.95 -17.11 0.94
C VAL A 71 11.07 -16.75 2.11
N LEU A 72 11.18 -15.53 2.60
CA LEU A 72 10.43 -15.03 3.74
C LEU A 72 9.26 -14.15 3.30
N SER A 73 8.09 -14.38 3.87
CA SER A 73 7.00 -13.40 3.83
C SER A 73 7.46 -12.10 4.52
N PRO A 74 7.05 -10.92 4.04
CA PRO A 74 7.47 -9.62 4.60
C PRO A 74 7.21 -9.46 6.10
N VAL A 75 6.19 -10.13 6.64
CA VAL A 75 5.89 -10.09 8.08
C VAL A 75 6.90 -10.87 8.94
N ILE A 76 7.69 -11.74 8.34
CA ILE A 76 8.71 -12.53 9.05
C ILE A 76 10.04 -11.77 9.03
N PRO A 77 10.58 -11.36 10.19
CA PRO A 77 11.85 -10.66 10.27
C PRO A 77 13.03 -11.48 9.75
N ILE A 78 13.88 -10.87 8.93
CA ILE A 78 15.11 -11.52 8.46
C ILE A 78 16.09 -11.85 9.60
N PHE A 79 15.95 -11.19 10.74
CA PHE A 79 16.77 -11.40 11.93
C PHE A 79 16.23 -12.49 12.89
N LYS A 80 15.17 -13.21 12.53
CA LYS A 80 14.69 -14.35 13.29
C LYS A 80 15.79 -15.43 13.39
N PRO A 81 15.87 -16.16 14.54
CA PRO A 81 16.94 -17.17 14.76
C PRO A 81 17.11 -18.15 13.60
N PHE A 82 16.01 -18.72 13.10
CA PHE A 82 16.08 -19.68 11.99
C PHE A 82 16.59 -19.05 10.68
N ALA A 83 16.25 -17.78 10.41
CA ALA A 83 16.72 -17.10 9.21
C ALA A 83 18.22 -16.76 9.30
N ARG A 84 18.71 -16.39 10.49
CA ARG A 84 20.15 -16.24 10.74
C ARG A 84 20.89 -17.57 10.61
N LYS A 85 20.35 -18.63 11.20
CA LYS A 85 20.92 -19.99 11.07
C LYS A 85 21.00 -20.42 9.60
N ALA A 86 19.95 -20.14 8.81
CA ALA A 86 19.98 -20.38 7.36
C ALA A 86 21.14 -19.64 6.69
N GLN A 87 21.35 -18.35 7.02
CA GLN A 87 22.48 -17.56 6.50
C GLN A 87 23.83 -18.15 6.94
N ASP A 88 23.97 -18.56 8.18
CA ASP A 88 25.20 -19.19 8.72
C ASP A 88 25.50 -20.52 8.03
N MET A 89 24.47 -21.26 7.59
CA MET A 89 24.57 -22.48 6.77
C MET A 89 24.88 -22.18 5.29
N GLY A 90 24.95 -20.93 4.88
CA GLY A 90 25.19 -20.53 3.49
C GLY A 90 23.92 -20.60 2.62
N ILE A 91 22.73 -20.76 3.20
CA ILE A 91 21.45 -20.72 2.51
C ILE A 91 21.13 -19.26 2.15
N GLU A 92 20.79 -19.00 0.89
CA GLU A 92 20.37 -17.66 0.49
C GLU A 92 19.00 -17.33 1.09
N VAL A 93 18.88 -16.18 1.79
CA VAL A 93 17.65 -15.71 2.42
C VAL A 93 17.20 -14.42 1.74
N ILE A 94 16.01 -14.45 1.12
CA ILE A 94 15.44 -13.31 0.40
C ILE A 94 13.95 -13.17 0.72
N GLY A 95 13.36 -12.05 0.29
CA GLY A 95 11.91 -11.82 0.31
C GLY A 95 11.27 -11.91 -1.05
N GLU A 96 9.95 -11.81 -1.07
CA GLU A 96 9.12 -11.90 -2.28
C GLU A 96 9.52 -10.87 -3.34
N ILE A 97 9.80 -9.60 -2.94
CA ILE A 97 10.14 -8.53 -3.86
C ILE A 97 11.47 -8.80 -4.61
N GLU A 98 12.46 -9.31 -3.90
CA GLU A 98 13.73 -9.73 -4.49
C GLU A 98 13.52 -10.89 -5.46
N LEU A 99 12.74 -11.89 -5.04
CA LEU A 99 12.42 -13.04 -5.87
C LEU A 99 11.70 -12.61 -7.15
N GLY A 100 10.64 -11.80 -7.04
CA GLY A 100 9.91 -11.29 -8.18
C GLY A 100 10.79 -10.48 -9.15
N TYR A 101 11.65 -9.61 -8.62
CA TYR A 101 12.60 -8.84 -9.41
C TYR A 101 13.53 -9.72 -10.26
N ARG A 102 14.05 -10.81 -9.67
CA ARG A 102 14.97 -11.73 -10.35
C ARG A 102 14.34 -12.49 -11.51
N TYR A 103 13.04 -12.72 -11.43
CA TYR A 103 12.29 -13.47 -12.44
C TYR A 103 11.56 -12.59 -13.46
N CYS A 104 11.46 -11.30 -13.24
CA CYS A 104 11.02 -10.36 -14.26
C CYS A 104 12.06 -10.22 -15.39
N HIS A 105 11.57 -9.88 -16.59
CA HIS A 105 12.47 -9.63 -17.73
C HIS A 105 13.43 -8.49 -17.40
N ARG A 106 14.72 -8.66 -17.73
CA ARG A 106 15.80 -7.69 -17.40
C ARG A 106 15.62 -6.33 -18.07
N GLY A 107 14.93 -6.25 -19.20
CA GLY A 107 14.62 -5.01 -19.90
C GLY A 107 13.41 -4.26 -19.35
N ALA A 108 12.66 -4.86 -18.41
CA ALA A 108 11.56 -4.20 -17.75
C ALA A 108 12.05 -3.05 -16.84
N LYS A 109 11.22 -2.03 -16.66
CA LYS A 109 11.52 -0.86 -15.85
C LYS A 109 10.77 -0.92 -14.52
N PHE A 110 11.51 -0.84 -13.42
CA PHE A 110 10.96 -0.80 -12.09
C PHE A 110 10.85 0.65 -11.60
N VAL A 111 9.63 1.11 -11.38
CA VAL A 111 9.30 2.41 -10.79
C VAL A 111 8.66 2.14 -9.44
N CYS A 112 9.35 2.44 -8.37
CA CYS A 112 8.96 2.01 -7.04
C CYS A 112 8.65 3.19 -6.14
N ILE A 113 7.68 3.01 -5.25
CA ILE A 113 7.21 4.05 -4.36
C ILE A 113 7.24 3.54 -2.91
N SER A 114 7.87 4.31 -2.04
CA SER A 114 7.88 4.10 -0.59
C SER A 114 7.56 5.38 0.18
N GLY A 115 7.47 5.25 1.47
CA GLY A 115 7.11 6.31 2.40
C GLY A 115 6.29 5.74 3.56
N THR A 116 5.97 6.54 4.54
CA THR A 116 5.03 6.13 5.59
C THR A 116 3.60 6.23 5.08
N ASN A 117 3.23 7.35 4.48
CA ASN A 117 1.88 7.63 3.97
C ASN A 117 1.90 7.92 2.46
N GLY A 118 0.75 7.78 1.80
CA GLY A 118 0.58 8.16 0.38
C GLY A 118 1.00 7.08 -0.64
N LYS A 119 1.73 6.05 -0.24
CA LYS A 119 2.26 5.00 -1.14
C LYS A 119 1.23 4.47 -2.14
N THR A 120 0.10 3.99 -1.64
CA THR A 120 -0.94 3.35 -2.47
C THR A 120 -1.48 4.29 -3.54
N THR A 121 -1.83 5.53 -3.14
CA THR A 121 -2.34 6.55 -4.07
C THR A 121 -1.30 6.90 -5.12
N THR A 122 -0.05 7.13 -4.68
CA THR A 122 1.05 7.46 -5.60
C THR A 122 1.35 6.32 -6.56
N THR A 123 1.36 5.07 -6.07
CA THR A 123 1.61 3.89 -6.91
C THR A 123 0.51 3.71 -7.95
N ALA A 124 -0.76 3.80 -7.54
CA ALA A 124 -1.88 3.71 -8.47
C ALA A 124 -1.85 4.84 -9.51
N LEU A 125 -1.67 6.09 -9.07
CA LEU A 125 -1.57 7.23 -9.97
C LEU A 125 -0.39 7.07 -10.94
N THR A 126 0.80 6.70 -10.45
CA THR A 126 1.96 6.46 -11.31
C THR A 126 1.64 5.40 -12.37
N GLY A 127 0.98 4.31 -11.98
CA GLY A 127 0.52 3.27 -12.92
C GLY A 127 -0.40 3.84 -14.01
N GLU A 128 -1.35 4.69 -13.65
CA GLU A 128 -2.26 5.33 -14.61
C GLU A 128 -1.53 6.30 -15.55
N LEU A 129 -0.50 7.03 -15.08
CA LEU A 129 0.32 7.88 -15.94
C LEU A 129 1.03 7.08 -17.02
N PHE A 130 1.64 5.94 -16.67
CA PHE A 130 2.29 5.06 -17.65
C PHE A 130 1.28 4.43 -18.62
N LYS A 131 0.11 4.01 -18.15
CA LYS A 131 -0.96 3.49 -19.01
C LYS A 131 -1.48 4.57 -19.98
N ALA A 132 -1.70 5.80 -19.49
CA ALA A 132 -2.12 6.95 -20.32
C ALA A 132 -1.10 7.31 -21.41
N ALA A 133 0.18 6.96 -21.19
CA ALA A 133 1.25 7.07 -22.18
C ALA A 133 1.39 5.82 -23.07
N GLY A 134 0.43 4.88 -23.04
CA GLY A 134 0.41 3.67 -23.86
C GLY A 134 1.44 2.60 -23.45
N LYS A 135 2.01 2.66 -22.27
CA LYS A 135 2.96 1.65 -21.78
C LYS A 135 2.22 0.45 -21.19
N ARG A 136 2.69 -0.77 -21.49
CA ARG A 136 2.22 -1.95 -20.79
C ARG A 136 2.74 -1.91 -19.35
N THR A 137 1.82 -1.76 -18.40
CA THR A 137 2.13 -1.41 -17.02
C THR A 137 1.49 -2.38 -16.03
N PHE A 138 2.28 -2.88 -15.11
CA PHE A 138 1.86 -3.71 -13.99
C PHE A 138 1.94 -2.89 -12.69
N VAL A 139 0.84 -2.80 -11.95
CA VAL A 139 0.81 -2.17 -10.63
C VAL A 139 0.82 -3.28 -9.59
N LEU A 140 1.91 -3.42 -8.85
CA LEU A 140 2.22 -4.60 -8.04
C LEU A 140 2.81 -4.23 -6.67
N GLY A 141 3.14 -5.23 -5.86
CA GLY A 141 3.95 -5.10 -4.64
C GLY A 141 3.16 -5.21 -3.35
N ASN A 142 3.39 -4.30 -2.42
CA ASN A 142 2.76 -4.32 -1.09
C ASN A 142 1.23 -4.15 -1.13
N ILE A 143 0.68 -3.70 -2.25
CA ILE A 143 -0.75 -3.61 -2.53
C ILE A 143 -1.16 -4.57 -3.64
N GLY A 144 -2.35 -5.14 -3.48
CA GLY A 144 -2.99 -5.95 -4.52
C GLY A 144 -2.25 -7.24 -4.82
N ILE A 145 -1.45 -7.23 -5.87
CA ILE A 145 -0.82 -8.40 -6.48
C ILE A 145 0.68 -8.43 -6.17
N PRO A 146 1.24 -9.52 -5.63
CA PRO A 146 2.67 -9.70 -5.45
C PRO A 146 3.42 -9.65 -6.79
N ILE A 147 4.68 -9.19 -6.78
CA ILE A 147 5.50 -9.15 -8.01
C ILE A 147 5.71 -10.56 -8.55
N THR A 148 5.94 -11.53 -7.68
CA THR A 148 6.14 -12.94 -8.02
C THR A 148 4.98 -13.56 -8.78
N GLU A 149 3.74 -13.08 -8.59
CA GLU A 149 2.56 -13.60 -9.30
C GLU A 149 2.59 -13.29 -10.79
N ARG A 150 3.16 -12.12 -11.16
CA ARG A 150 3.19 -11.63 -12.55
C ARG A 150 4.58 -11.65 -13.19
N ALA A 151 5.61 -12.04 -12.43
CA ALA A 151 7.00 -11.93 -12.86
C ALA A 151 7.27 -12.58 -14.23
N MET A 152 6.70 -13.75 -14.51
CA MET A 152 6.87 -14.47 -15.78
C MET A 152 6.08 -13.88 -16.96
N GLU A 153 5.13 -13.00 -16.71
CA GLU A 153 4.34 -12.31 -17.74
C GLU A 153 5.04 -11.04 -18.26
N VAL A 154 6.00 -10.53 -17.49
CA VAL A 154 6.73 -9.29 -17.75
C VAL A 154 7.69 -9.48 -18.92
N LYS A 155 7.65 -8.56 -19.89
CA LYS A 155 8.45 -8.57 -21.10
C LYS A 155 9.40 -7.37 -21.15
N ASP A 156 10.22 -7.37 -22.19
CA ASP A 156 11.10 -6.22 -22.49
C ASP A 156 10.29 -4.94 -22.72
N GLY A 157 10.72 -3.86 -22.07
CA GLY A 157 10.06 -2.55 -22.15
C GLY A 157 8.80 -2.37 -21.31
N ASP A 158 8.31 -3.43 -20.65
CA ASP A 158 7.19 -3.32 -19.68
C ASP A 158 7.61 -2.49 -18.47
N VAL A 159 6.62 -1.88 -17.82
CA VAL A 159 6.83 -1.08 -16.62
C VAL A 159 6.15 -1.73 -15.42
N ILE A 160 6.94 -1.98 -14.38
CA ILE A 160 6.44 -2.42 -13.08
C ILE A 160 6.41 -1.19 -12.15
N VAL A 161 5.21 -0.75 -11.79
CA VAL A 161 5.01 0.28 -10.77
C VAL A 161 4.71 -0.43 -9.46
N ALA A 162 5.64 -0.38 -8.51
CA ALA A 162 5.56 -1.17 -7.30
C ALA A 162 5.45 -0.33 -6.04
N GLU A 163 4.44 -0.63 -5.21
CA GLU A 163 4.43 -0.17 -3.83
C GLU A 163 5.41 -1.01 -3.01
N VAL A 164 6.33 -0.35 -2.30
CA VAL A 164 7.36 -1.04 -1.51
C VAL A 164 7.33 -0.60 -0.05
N ALA A 165 7.09 -1.55 0.85
CA ALA A 165 7.14 -1.32 2.29
C ALA A 165 8.56 -1.52 2.84
N ALA A 166 8.87 -0.87 3.98
CA ALA A 166 10.15 -1.04 4.66
C ALA A 166 10.47 -2.51 4.95
N LEU A 167 9.46 -3.29 5.37
CA LEU A 167 9.60 -4.71 5.68
C LEU A 167 10.05 -5.56 4.47
N GLN A 168 9.65 -5.17 3.27
CA GLN A 168 10.04 -5.87 2.05
C GLN A 168 11.49 -5.55 1.65
N LEU A 169 11.96 -4.36 1.98
CA LEU A 169 13.32 -3.93 1.67
C LEU A 169 14.38 -4.58 2.58
N GLU A 170 14.00 -5.11 3.76
CA GLU A 170 14.95 -5.78 4.67
C GLU A 170 15.67 -6.97 4.03
N SER A 171 15.07 -7.61 3.06
CA SER A 171 15.54 -8.88 2.46
C SER A 171 15.96 -8.78 0.99
N ILE A 172 16.15 -7.58 0.47
CA ILE A 172 16.67 -7.38 -0.89
C ILE A 172 18.17 -7.68 -0.98
N LYS A 173 18.62 -8.04 -2.16
CA LYS A 173 20.03 -8.30 -2.52
C LYS A 173 20.42 -7.55 -3.79
N SER A 174 19.74 -7.82 -4.89
CA SER A 174 19.99 -7.27 -6.22
C SER A 174 18.86 -6.34 -6.71
N PHE A 175 17.77 -6.25 -5.97
CA PHE A 175 16.63 -5.40 -6.31
C PHE A 175 17.09 -3.96 -6.56
N ARG A 176 16.84 -3.47 -7.78
CA ARG A 176 17.27 -2.16 -8.25
C ARG A 176 16.13 -1.48 -9.00
N PRO A 177 15.43 -0.52 -8.40
CA PRO A 177 14.47 0.30 -9.12
C PRO A 177 15.17 1.31 -10.03
N ASN A 178 14.65 1.48 -11.26
CA ASN A 178 15.11 2.52 -12.20
C ASN A 178 14.71 3.93 -11.73
N ALA A 179 13.57 4.03 -11.04
CA ALA A 179 13.15 5.23 -10.33
C ALA A 179 12.53 4.85 -8.98
N PHE A 180 12.95 5.52 -7.92
CA PHE A 180 12.46 5.25 -6.56
C PHE A 180 11.95 6.53 -5.92
N GLY A 181 10.65 6.58 -5.64
CA GLY A 181 9.98 7.70 -4.97
C GLY A 181 9.89 7.50 -3.46
N MET A 182 10.32 8.49 -2.69
CA MET A 182 10.16 8.53 -1.25
C MET A 182 9.30 9.71 -0.84
N LEU A 183 8.11 9.41 -0.26
CA LEU A 183 7.08 10.42 0.01
C LEU A 183 7.31 11.17 1.31
N ASN A 184 7.39 10.44 2.41
CA ASN A 184 7.51 11.00 3.75
C ASN A 184 7.95 9.92 4.74
N ILE A 185 8.48 10.37 5.88
CA ILE A 185 8.87 9.51 6.99
C ILE A 185 8.26 10.04 8.28
N THR A 186 7.35 9.28 8.85
CA THR A 186 6.79 9.48 10.19
C THR A 186 6.82 8.16 10.94
N GLU A 187 6.64 8.18 12.25
CA GLU A 187 6.62 6.95 13.06
C GLU A 187 5.57 5.96 12.56
N ASP A 188 6.02 4.76 12.27
CA ASP A 188 5.17 3.62 11.87
C ASP A 188 5.93 2.32 12.09
N HIS A 189 5.24 1.24 12.49
CA HIS A 189 5.82 -0.09 12.68
C HIS A 189 7.08 -0.13 13.58
N LEU A 190 7.28 0.81 14.51
CA LEU A 190 8.52 0.91 15.31
C LEU A 190 8.80 -0.35 16.15
N ASN A 191 7.76 -1.09 16.54
CA ASN A 191 7.90 -2.38 17.21
C ASN A 191 8.73 -3.38 16.37
N ARG A 192 8.65 -3.33 15.03
CA ARG A 192 9.47 -4.12 14.11
C ARG A 192 10.92 -3.66 14.09
N PHE A 193 11.15 -2.37 14.27
CA PHE A 193 12.46 -1.71 14.14
C PHE A 193 13.08 -1.41 15.51
N GLN A 194 12.80 -2.23 16.53
CA GLN A 194 13.34 -2.11 17.89
C GLN A 194 13.02 -0.75 18.54
N TYR A 195 11.88 -0.16 18.19
CA TYR A 195 11.45 1.18 18.64
C TYR A 195 12.45 2.30 18.31
N LYS A 196 13.26 2.11 17.26
CA LYS A 196 14.27 3.09 16.79
C LYS A 196 13.91 3.58 15.40
N MET A 197 13.70 4.88 15.28
CA MET A 197 13.38 5.54 14.01
C MET A 197 14.49 5.37 12.99
N GLU A 198 15.75 5.37 13.44
CA GLU A 198 16.95 5.19 12.60
C GLU A 198 16.91 3.83 11.87
N ASN A 199 16.47 2.78 12.54
CA ASN A 199 16.35 1.45 11.93
C ASN A 199 15.25 1.43 10.84
N TYR A 200 14.14 2.11 11.09
CA TYR A 200 13.05 2.23 10.12
C TYR A 200 13.49 3.03 8.87
N ILE A 201 14.20 4.14 9.09
CA ILE A 201 14.79 4.95 8.01
C ILE A 201 15.81 4.12 7.23
N ALA A 202 16.73 3.44 7.91
CA ALA A 202 17.72 2.58 7.28
C ALA A 202 17.11 1.49 6.41
N ALA A 203 16.02 0.83 6.90
CA ALA A 203 15.31 -0.18 6.11
C ALA A 203 14.73 0.41 4.82
N LYS A 204 14.14 1.61 4.86
CA LYS A 204 13.62 2.28 3.66
C LYS A 204 14.72 2.74 2.71
N CYS A 205 15.86 3.21 3.23
CA CYS A 205 17.01 3.63 2.43
C CYS A 205 17.62 2.49 1.61
N ARG A 206 17.40 1.23 2.00
CA ARG A 206 17.82 0.09 1.20
C ARG A 206 17.24 0.09 -0.23
N GLY A 207 16.10 0.76 -0.45
CA GLY A 207 15.56 0.94 -1.80
C GLY A 207 16.52 1.67 -2.77
N PHE A 208 17.49 2.42 -2.26
CA PHE A 208 18.53 3.11 -3.04
C PHE A 208 19.83 2.29 -3.19
N GLU A 209 20.01 1.23 -2.42
CA GLU A 209 21.27 0.52 -2.19
C GLU A 209 21.94 0.04 -3.49
N ASN A 210 21.14 -0.44 -4.44
CA ASN A 210 21.62 -0.95 -5.73
C ASN A 210 21.48 0.04 -6.89
N GLN A 211 20.94 1.24 -6.63
CA GLN A 211 20.81 2.25 -7.67
C GLN A 211 22.18 2.76 -8.15
N THR A 212 22.23 3.18 -9.39
CA THR A 212 23.40 3.72 -10.09
C THR A 212 23.12 5.14 -10.56
N PRO A 213 24.12 5.90 -11.06
CA PRO A 213 23.90 7.24 -11.60
C PRO A 213 22.94 7.33 -12.79
N GLN A 214 22.56 6.19 -13.40
CA GLN A 214 21.57 6.11 -14.48
C GLN A 214 20.14 5.99 -13.96
N ASP A 215 19.96 5.74 -12.67
CA ASP A 215 18.66 5.62 -12.00
C ASP A 215 18.27 6.95 -11.36
N PHE A 216 17.00 7.06 -10.92
CA PHE A 216 16.46 8.27 -10.32
C PHE A 216 15.99 8.02 -8.89
N ALA A 217 16.31 8.95 -7.98
CA ALA A 217 15.75 9.05 -6.64
C ALA A 217 14.84 10.29 -6.58
N VAL A 218 13.54 10.10 -6.46
CA VAL A 218 12.54 11.17 -6.39
C VAL A 218 12.14 11.40 -4.93
N LEU A 219 12.58 12.50 -4.34
CA LEU A 219 12.54 12.75 -2.90
C LEU A 219 11.67 13.95 -2.55
N ASN A 220 10.89 13.86 -1.48
CA ASN A 220 10.15 14.99 -0.93
C ASN A 220 11.10 15.99 -0.27
N TYR A 221 11.24 17.17 -0.84
CA TYR A 221 12.07 18.23 -0.29
C TYR A 221 11.49 18.85 0.98
N ASP A 222 10.16 18.84 1.12
CA ASP A 222 9.43 19.42 2.24
C ASP A 222 9.51 18.56 3.52
N ASP A 223 9.89 17.29 3.39
CA ASP A 223 10.19 16.38 4.50
C ASP A 223 11.71 16.37 4.77
N PRO A 224 12.16 16.90 5.93
CA PRO A 224 13.60 17.01 6.24
C PRO A 224 14.33 15.66 6.25
N ILE A 225 13.66 14.59 6.72
CA ILE A 225 14.26 13.25 6.77
C ILE A 225 14.44 12.72 5.34
N VAL A 226 13.43 12.84 4.52
CA VAL A 226 13.47 12.37 3.12
C VAL A 226 14.46 13.19 2.30
N ARG A 227 14.50 14.52 2.50
CA ARG A 227 15.46 15.39 1.83
C ARG A 227 16.90 14.96 2.10
N ASP A 228 17.22 14.62 3.34
CA ASP A 228 18.56 14.19 3.73
C ASP A 228 18.96 12.81 3.18
N MET A 229 18.00 11.98 2.74
CA MET A 229 18.28 10.70 2.07
C MET A 229 19.05 10.86 0.75
N ALA A 230 19.04 12.04 0.16
CA ALA A 230 19.88 12.36 -1.02
C ALA A 230 21.35 12.01 -0.83
N LYS A 231 21.85 12.07 0.40
CA LYS A 231 23.25 11.74 0.76
C LYS A 231 23.53 10.23 0.73
N LEU A 232 22.48 9.39 0.66
CA LEU A 232 22.55 7.93 0.79
C LEU A 232 22.37 7.20 -0.54
N THR A 233 22.14 7.92 -1.63
CA THR A 233 21.96 7.33 -2.97
C THR A 233 23.05 7.75 -3.93
N ARG A 234 23.34 6.87 -4.91
CA ARG A 234 24.17 7.19 -6.07
C ARG A 234 23.34 7.58 -7.30
N ALA A 235 22.02 7.44 -7.21
CA ALA A 235 21.10 7.81 -8.27
C ALA A 235 21.07 9.34 -8.48
N ARG A 236 20.61 9.77 -9.63
CA ARG A 236 20.30 11.16 -9.89
C ARG A 236 19.11 11.60 -9.02
N VAL A 237 19.35 12.55 -8.12
CA VAL A 237 18.34 13.04 -7.19
C VAL A 237 17.47 14.08 -7.89
N LEU A 238 16.17 13.90 -7.78
CA LEU A 238 15.13 14.83 -8.19
C LEU A 238 14.24 15.10 -6.98
N TYR A 239 13.91 16.35 -6.74
CA TYR A 239 13.05 16.71 -5.63
C TYR A 239 11.63 17.05 -6.09
N PHE A 240 10.65 16.85 -5.22
CA PHE A 240 9.35 17.50 -5.36
C PHE A 240 9.06 18.33 -4.11
N SER A 241 8.48 19.52 -4.30
CA SER A 241 8.16 20.45 -3.21
C SER A 241 6.94 21.31 -3.54
N GLN A 242 6.03 21.41 -2.57
CA GLN A 242 4.92 22.36 -2.62
C GLN A 242 5.31 23.76 -2.13
N LYS A 243 6.40 23.87 -1.36
CA LYS A 243 6.73 25.07 -0.59
C LYS A 243 7.93 25.83 -1.13
N GLN A 244 8.82 25.15 -1.86
CA GLN A 244 10.09 25.73 -2.28
C GLN A 244 10.39 25.39 -3.74
N ASP A 245 11.16 26.27 -4.38
CA ASP A 245 11.74 26.00 -5.69
C ASP A 245 12.85 24.96 -5.54
N VAL A 246 12.82 23.94 -6.40
CA VAL A 246 13.85 22.91 -6.47
C VAL A 246 14.61 23.04 -7.78
N GLU A 247 15.90 22.72 -7.76
CA GLU A 247 16.78 22.84 -8.93
C GLU A 247 16.39 21.85 -10.03
N ASN A 248 16.15 20.60 -9.64
CA ASN A 248 15.70 19.52 -10.54
C ASN A 248 14.54 18.76 -9.89
N GLY A 249 13.44 18.59 -10.62
CA GLY A 249 12.27 17.85 -10.18
C GLY A 249 10.95 18.58 -10.40
N MET A 250 10.02 18.46 -9.45
CA MET A 250 8.68 19.02 -9.53
C MET A 250 8.47 20.08 -8.46
N LEU A 251 8.11 21.27 -8.85
CA LEU A 251 7.76 22.37 -7.93
C LEU A 251 6.34 22.87 -8.17
N LEU A 252 5.78 23.51 -7.15
CA LEU A 252 4.49 24.20 -7.23
C LEU A 252 4.71 25.70 -7.27
N ARG A 253 4.22 26.39 -8.34
CA ARG A 253 4.28 27.83 -8.47
C ARG A 253 2.95 28.35 -9.04
N ASP A 254 2.36 29.33 -8.36
CA ASP A 254 1.05 29.92 -8.73
C ASP A 254 -0.04 28.84 -8.93
N GLY A 255 0.00 27.78 -8.14
CA GLY A 255 -0.92 26.65 -8.23
C GLY A 255 -0.62 25.66 -9.36
N TYR A 256 0.37 25.90 -10.20
CA TYR A 256 0.77 24.99 -11.27
C TYR A 256 1.88 24.06 -10.83
N MET A 257 1.77 22.79 -11.18
CA MET A 257 2.85 21.81 -11.15
C MET A 257 3.82 22.12 -12.29
N ILE A 258 5.09 22.39 -11.97
CA ILE A 258 6.14 22.72 -12.92
C ILE A 258 7.23 21.66 -12.81
N TRP A 259 7.48 20.98 -13.92
CA TRP A 259 8.64 20.11 -14.06
C TRP A 259 9.86 20.94 -14.45
N ARG A 260 10.96 20.79 -13.70
CA ARG A 260 12.26 21.42 -13.98
C ARG A 260 13.34 20.37 -14.08
N LEU A 261 14.09 20.40 -15.17
CA LEU A 261 15.23 19.50 -15.35
C LEU A 261 16.32 20.21 -16.16
N ASP A 262 17.55 20.25 -15.62
CA ASP A 262 18.73 20.84 -16.27
C ASP A 262 18.46 22.29 -16.77
N GLY A 263 17.79 23.09 -15.96
CA GLY A 263 17.45 24.47 -16.25
C GLY A 263 16.23 24.67 -17.18
N HIS A 264 15.67 23.62 -17.73
CA HIS A 264 14.45 23.69 -18.55
C HIS A 264 13.21 23.49 -17.68
N GLU A 265 12.24 24.41 -17.81
CA GLU A 265 10.96 24.32 -17.13
C GLU A 265 9.83 23.96 -18.10
N GLN A 266 8.95 23.10 -17.64
CA GLN A 266 7.73 22.72 -18.34
C GLN A 266 6.53 22.77 -17.39
N ARG A 267 5.58 23.66 -17.66
CA ARG A 267 4.33 23.74 -16.91
C ARG A 267 3.42 22.59 -17.28
N LEU A 268 2.93 21.85 -16.28
CA LEU A 268 2.01 20.75 -16.43
C LEU A 268 0.57 21.21 -16.20
N ILE A 269 -0.04 20.88 -15.07
CA ILE A 269 -1.44 21.20 -14.77
C ILE A 269 -1.55 22.12 -13.54
N HIS A 270 -2.66 22.82 -13.43
CA HIS A 270 -3.00 23.52 -12.19
C HIS A 270 -3.55 22.54 -11.17
N ARG A 271 -3.26 22.75 -9.87
CA ARG A 271 -3.68 21.84 -8.78
C ARG A 271 -5.21 21.64 -8.70
N SER A 272 -5.99 22.64 -9.14
CA SER A 272 -7.46 22.52 -9.17
C SER A 272 -7.99 21.56 -10.24
N GLU A 273 -7.16 21.12 -11.17
CA GLU A 273 -7.51 20.12 -12.18
C GLU A 273 -7.36 18.69 -11.68
N LEU A 274 -6.72 18.48 -10.49
CA LEU A 274 -6.67 17.18 -9.84
C LEU A 274 -8.03 16.83 -9.23
N GLN A 275 -8.52 15.62 -9.51
CA GLN A 275 -9.79 15.16 -8.94
C GLN A 275 -9.65 14.61 -7.51
N ILE A 276 -8.41 14.41 -7.03
CA ILE A 276 -8.11 13.97 -5.68
C ILE A 276 -7.80 15.18 -4.78
N PRO A 277 -8.64 15.50 -3.79
CA PRO A 277 -8.49 16.71 -2.99
C PRO A 277 -7.39 16.59 -1.92
N GLY A 278 -6.91 17.75 -1.46
CA GLY A 278 -6.01 17.89 -0.32
C GLY A 278 -4.54 17.99 -0.70
N ASP A 279 -3.77 18.69 0.16
CA ASP A 279 -2.34 18.94 -0.08
C ASP A 279 -1.51 17.65 -0.10
N HIS A 280 -1.88 16.66 0.73
CA HIS A 280 -1.23 15.35 0.71
C HIS A 280 -1.42 14.62 -0.64
N ASN A 281 -2.55 14.81 -1.32
CA ASN A 281 -2.77 14.24 -2.64
C ASN A 281 -2.05 15.02 -3.74
N LEU A 282 -1.86 16.33 -3.56
CA LEU A 282 -0.98 17.10 -4.43
C LEU A 282 0.48 16.61 -4.30
N GLU A 283 0.97 16.33 -3.08
CA GLU A 283 2.28 15.68 -2.88
C GLU A 283 2.38 14.35 -3.62
N ASN A 284 1.36 13.49 -3.46
CA ASN A 284 1.28 12.21 -4.17
C ASN A 284 1.34 12.40 -5.68
N ALA A 285 0.61 13.38 -6.22
CA ALA A 285 0.57 13.69 -7.64
C ALA A 285 1.92 14.24 -8.14
N MET A 286 2.57 15.11 -7.37
CA MET A 286 3.90 15.65 -7.70
C MET A 286 4.96 14.54 -7.74
N CYS A 287 4.95 13.61 -6.79
CA CYS A 287 5.83 12.45 -6.78
C CYS A 287 5.56 11.55 -8.01
N ALA A 288 4.31 11.20 -8.26
CA ALA A 288 3.91 10.35 -9.39
C ALA A 288 4.31 10.97 -10.74
N ALA A 289 4.04 12.26 -10.92
CA ALA A 289 4.43 12.99 -12.12
C ALA A 289 5.97 13.07 -12.26
N SER A 290 6.71 13.28 -11.18
CA SER A 290 8.18 13.28 -11.22
C SER A 290 8.73 11.93 -11.66
N LEU A 291 8.19 10.83 -11.13
CA LEU A 291 8.56 9.47 -11.52
C LEU A 291 8.25 9.19 -13.00
N ALA A 292 7.10 9.67 -13.50
CA ALA A 292 6.73 9.54 -14.89
C ALA A 292 7.63 10.36 -15.82
N MET A 293 7.89 11.62 -15.47
CA MET A 293 8.71 12.53 -16.27
C MET A 293 10.18 12.10 -16.33
N CYS A 294 10.78 11.69 -15.19
CA CYS A 294 12.17 11.22 -15.20
C CYS A 294 12.36 9.91 -15.97
N MET A 295 11.31 9.10 -16.09
CA MET A 295 11.29 7.90 -16.91
C MET A 295 10.96 8.17 -18.39
N GLY A 296 10.90 9.46 -18.78
CA GLY A 296 10.79 9.88 -20.18
C GLY A 296 9.37 9.86 -20.74
N LEU A 297 8.33 9.94 -19.89
CA LEU A 297 6.97 10.12 -20.39
C LEU A 297 6.78 11.54 -20.92
N ASP A 298 6.00 11.66 -22.00
CA ASP A 298 5.58 12.93 -22.52
C ASP A 298 4.67 13.69 -21.53
N ALA A 299 4.93 14.98 -21.37
CA ALA A 299 4.21 15.83 -20.42
C ALA A 299 2.70 15.89 -20.69
N GLU A 300 2.29 15.84 -21.95
CA GLU A 300 0.87 15.84 -22.29
C GLU A 300 0.17 14.57 -21.83
N ALA A 301 0.83 13.41 -21.98
CA ALA A 301 0.34 12.13 -21.44
C ALA A 301 0.24 12.17 -19.92
N VAL A 302 1.25 12.72 -19.23
CA VAL A 302 1.24 12.91 -17.77
C VAL A 302 0.06 13.81 -17.37
N CYS A 303 -0.14 14.94 -18.03
CA CYS A 303 -1.26 15.86 -17.76
C CYS A 303 -2.62 15.17 -17.96
N ARG A 304 -2.79 14.39 -19.03
CA ARG A 304 -4.03 13.64 -19.27
C ARG A 304 -4.29 12.64 -18.13
N GLY A 305 -3.27 11.89 -17.72
CA GLY A 305 -3.40 10.91 -16.63
C GLY A 305 -3.71 11.57 -15.27
N LEU A 306 -3.07 12.69 -14.95
CA LEU A 306 -3.33 13.45 -13.73
C LEU A 306 -4.79 13.95 -13.66
N ARG A 307 -5.34 14.47 -14.76
CA ARG A 307 -6.74 14.93 -14.84
C ARG A 307 -7.74 13.77 -14.76
N ALA A 308 -7.40 12.60 -15.28
CA ALA A 308 -8.28 11.44 -15.34
C ALA A 308 -8.35 10.67 -14.02
N PHE A 309 -7.35 10.80 -13.16
CA PHE A 309 -7.24 9.98 -11.96
C PHE A 309 -8.22 10.42 -10.86
N LYS A 310 -9.16 9.56 -10.55
CA LYS A 310 -10.23 9.81 -9.55
C LYS A 310 -9.90 9.34 -8.13
N GLY A 311 -8.70 8.80 -7.92
CA GLY A 311 -8.30 8.20 -6.65
C GLY A 311 -8.23 6.67 -6.71
N VAL A 312 -7.95 6.09 -5.57
CA VAL A 312 -7.92 4.63 -5.41
C VAL A 312 -9.29 4.17 -4.93
N GLU A 313 -9.84 3.21 -5.62
CA GLU A 313 -11.12 2.60 -5.28
C GLU A 313 -11.12 2.10 -3.82
N HIS A 314 -12.22 2.31 -3.13
CA HIS A 314 -12.42 1.97 -1.70
C HIS A 314 -11.49 2.70 -0.71
N ARG A 315 -10.83 3.80 -1.12
CA ARG A 315 -9.96 4.59 -0.26
C ARG A 315 -10.30 6.07 -0.33
N ILE A 316 -11.09 6.55 0.64
CA ILE A 316 -11.61 7.91 0.69
C ILE A 316 -12.21 8.31 -0.68
N GLU A 317 -12.83 7.33 -1.33
CA GLU A 317 -13.40 7.44 -2.67
C GLU A 317 -14.72 8.21 -2.58
N PHE A 318 -14.82 9.36 -3.25
CA PHE A 318 -16.10 10.03 -3.42
C PHE A 318 -16.99 9.21 -4.35
N VAL A 319 -18.16 8.79 -3.85
CA VAL A 319 -19.11 8.01 -4.64
C VAL A 319 -20.12 8.92 -5.32
N ARG A 320 -20.89 9.66 -4.53
CA ARG A 320 -21.98 10.50 -5.03
C ARG A 320 -22.45 11.48 -3.95
N GLU A 321 -23.11 12.55 -4.37
CA GLU A 321 -23.89 13.43 -3.52
C GLU A 321 -25.38 13.17 -3.76
N VAL A 322 -26.15 12.93 -2.68
CA VAL A 322 -27.58 12.68 -2.70
C VAL A 322 -28.23 13.67 -1.76
N GLU A 323 -29.16 14.52 -2.26
CA GLU A 323 -29.87 15.54 -1.46
C GLU A 323 -28.96 16.46 -0.64
N GLY A 324 -27.74 16.70 -1.13
CA GLY A 324 -26.73 17.52 -0.44
C GLY A 324 -25.95 16.78 0.64
N VAL A 325 -26.06 15.46 0.75
CA VAL A 325 -25.23 14.57 1.57
C VAL A 325 -24.19 13.90 0.69
N ARG A 326 -22.91 14.05 1.01
CA ARG A 326 -21.81 13.41 0.29
C ARG A 326 -21.56 12.01 0.84
N TYR A 327 -21.44 11.02 -0.02
CA TYR A 327 -21.11 9.65 0.35
C TYR A 327 -19.67 9.32 -0.06
N VAL A 328 -18.88 8.87 0.92
CA VAL A 328 -17.44 8.56 0.75
C VAL A 328 -17.18 7.13 1.18
N ASN A 329 -16.56 6.37 0.27
CA ASN A 329 -16.20 4.98 0.45
C ASN A 329 -14.72 4.85 0.86
N ASP A 330 -14.47 4.48 2.10
CA ASP A 330 -13.17 4.08 2.61
C ASP A 330 -13.24 2.66 3.21
N SER A 331 -13.88 1.75 2.48
CA SER A 331 -14.03 0.35 2.89
C SER A 331 -12.67 -0.33 3.18
N LYS A 332 -11.58 0.18 2.60
CA LYS A 332 -10.20 -0.24 2.86
C LYS A 332 -9.70 0.17 4.26
N GLY A 333 -10.40 1.04 4.96
CA GLY A 333 -10.16 1.41 6.36
C GLY A 333 -10.49 0.28 7.33
N THR A 334 -9.70 -0.78 7.32
CA THR A 334 -9.94 -2.03 8.09
C THR A 334 -9.29 -2.05 9.46
N ASN A 335 -8.80 -0.92 9.95
CA ASN A 335 -8.23 -0.73 11.28
C ASN A 335 -8.39 0.73 11.74
N PRO A 336 -8.30 1.02 13.05
CA PRO A 336 -8.46 2.36 13.59
C PRO A 336 -7.52 3.41 12.98
N ASP A 337 -6.24 3.09 12.76
CA ASP A 337 -5.26 4.05 12.21
C ASP A 337 -5.62 4.52 10.80
N SER A 338 -6.12 3.60 9.96
CA SER A 338 -6.60 3.95 8.63
C SER A 338 -7.80 4.87 8.69
N THR A 339 -8.76 4.58 9.58
CA THR A 339 -9.97 5.37 9.76
C THR A 339 -9.67 6.76 10.37
N ILE A 340 -8.68 6.88 11.26
CA ILE A 340 -8.19 8.18 11.74
C ILE A 340 -7.75 9.07 10.57
N LYS A 341 -7.02 8.51 9.61
CA LYS A 341 -6.57 9.24 8.40
C LYS A 341 -7.76 9.65 7.53
N ALA A 342 -8.74 8.77 7.37
CA ALA A 342 -9.95 9.07 6.61
C ALA A 342 -10.77 10.19 7.29
N VAL A 343 -10.96 10.13 8.60
CA VAL A 343 -11.66 11.18 9.38
C VAL A 343 -10.95 12.53 9.25
N LYS A 344 -9.61 12.57 9.38
CA LYS A 344 -8.81 13.79 9.24
C LYS A 344 -8.86 14.41 7.83
N ALA A 345 -9.18 13.61 6.83
CA ALA A 345 -9.36 14.10 5.46
C ALA A 345 -10.74 14.72 5.20
N MET A 346 -11.70 14.56 6.11
CA MET A 346 -13.03 15.14 5.98
C MET A 346 -13.02 16.63 6.35
N THR A 347 -13.68 17.43 5.51
CA THR A 347 -13.78 18.89 5.67
C THR A 347 -15.19 19.36 6.05
N GLN A 348 -16.16 18.44 6.05
CA GLN A 348 -17.57 18.70 6.37
C GLN A 348 -17.97 17.91 7.62
N PRO A 349 -19.07 18.31 8.30
CA PRO A 349 -19.64 17.48 9.37
C PRO A 349 -19.87 16.05 8.87
N THR A 350 -19.40 15.06 9.62
CA THR A 350 -19.32 13.69 9.13
C THR A 350 -20.07 12.74 10.04
N VAL A 351 -20.87 11.85 9.45
CA VAL A 351 -21.38 10.62 10.08
C VAL A 351 -20.49 9.47 9.66
N LEU A 352 -19.88 8.83 10.65
CA LEU A 352 -18.93 7.74 10.45
C LEU A 352 -19.60 6.37 10.64
N MET A 353 -19.47 5.50 9.66
CA MET A 353 -19.94 4.11 9.72
C MET A 353 -18.78 3.22 10.19
N LEU A 354 -18.92 2.61 11.38
CA LEU A 354 -17.93 1.76 12.03
C LEU A 354 -18.37 0.29 12.13
N GLY A 355 -17.41 -0.61 12.27
CA GLY A 355 -17.61 -2.04 12.36
C GLY A 355 -17.84 -2.65 10.97
N VAL A 356 -19.08 -2.92 10.61
CA VAL A 356 -19.48 -3.44 9.28
C VAL A 356 -18.65 -4.69 8.90
N GLY A 357 -18.67 -5.67 9.82
CA GLY A 357 -18.00 -6.97 9.70
C GLY A 357 -18.09 -7.74 11.02
N ASP A 358 -17.99 -9.06 10.96
CA ASP A 358 -18.15 -9.96 12.11
C ASP A 358 -16.84 -10.66 12.49
N TYR A 359 -15.73 -9.96 12.29
CA TYR A 359 -14.41 -10.43 12.73
C TYR A 359 -13.80 -9.45 13.73
N ASP A 360 -13.57 -9.94 14.96
CA ASP A 360 -12.93 -9.14 16.00
C ASP A 360 -11.40 -9.28 15.91
N LYS A 361 -10.74 -8.14 15.71
CA LYS A 361 -9.27 -8.02 15.75
C LYS A 361 -8.75 -7.62 17.13
N HIS A 362 -9.63 -7.49 18.13
CA HIS A 362 -9.31 -6.95 19.46
C HIS A 362 -8.66 -5.55 19.37
N SER A 363 -9.15 -4.73 18.44
CA SER A 363 -8.62 -3.38 18.21
C SER A 363 -9.05 -2.42 19.32
N ASP A 364 -8.14 -1.55 19.77
CA ASP A 364 -8.49 -0.40 20.61
C ASP A 364 -9.02 0.74 19.73
N PHE A 365 -10.27 1.13 19.92
CA PHE A 365 -10.92 2.24 19.22
C PHE A 365 -10.74 3.59 19.93
N THR A 366 -10.15 3.63 21.13
CA THR A 366 -9.97 4.87 21.90
C THR A 366 -9.23 5.95 21.10
N PRO A 367 -8.07 5.67 20.45
CA PRO A 367 -7.36 6.68 19.66
C PRO A 367 -8.16 7.24 18.49
N LEU A 368 -9.08 6.43 17.94
CA LEU A 368 -9.95 6.88 16.84
C LEU A 368 -10.94 7.94 17.35
N PHE A 369 -11.60 7.72 18.49
CA PHE A 369 -12.52 8.69 19.06
C PHE A 369 -11.81 9.98 19.52
N GLU A 370 -10.61 9.89 20.04
CA GLU A 370 -9.77 11.04 20.38
C GLU A 370 -9.42 11.89 19.14
N ALA A 371 -9.33 11.26 17.97
CA ALA A 371 -8.99 11.95 16.72
C ALA A 371 -10.19 12.62 16.02
N PHE A 372 -11.43 12.46 16.49
CA PHE A 372 -12.63 12.97 15.82
C PHE A 372 -12.71 14.50 15.74
N GLY A 373 -12.18 15.20 16.73
CA GLY A 373 -12.26 16.65 16.80
C GLY A 373 -13.72 17.14 16.71
N SER A 374 -13.93 18.21 15.95
CA SER A 374 -15.27 18.74 15.67
C SER A 374 -15.90 18.19 14.38
N THR A 375 -15.20 17.31 13.67
CA THR A 375 -15.63 16.84 12.35
C THR A 375 -16.68 15.74 12.42
N VAL A 376 -16.48 14.73 13.28
CA VAL A 376 -17.42 13.59 13.42
C VAL A 376 -18.57 13.97 14.33
N LYS A 377 -19.76 14.13 13.77
CA LYS A 377 -21.00 14.52 14.47
C LYS A 377 -21.86 13.32 14.85
N GLY A 378 -21.71 12.21 14.16
CA GLY A 378 -22.45 10.99 14.42
C GLY A 378 -21.61 9.76 14.13
N VAL A 379 -21.87 8.69 14.86
CA VAL A 379 -21.32 7.35 14.65
C VAL A 379 -22.47 6.38 14.56
N ILE A 380 -22.45 5.55 13.52
CA ILE A 380 -23.30 4.38 13.45
C ILE A 380 -22.40 3.14 13.44
N ALA A 381 -22.57 2.26 14.43
CA ALA A 381 -21.73 1.09 14.65
C ALA A 381 -22.52 -0.20 14.41
N SER A 382 -21.94 -1.17 13.71
CA SER A 382 -22.53 -2.46 13.48
C SER A 382 -21.55 -3.63 13.64
N GLY A 383 -22.08 -4.85 13.68
CA GLY A 383 -21.30 -6.08 13.78
C GLY A 383 -20.74 -6.37 15.17
N ILE A 384 -19.86 -7.36 15.25
CA ILE A 384 -19.33 -7.87 16.53
C ILE A 384 -18.54 -6.85 17.35
N ASN A 385 -18.06 -5.77 16.70
CA ASN A 385 -17.23 -4.75 17.35
C ASN A 385 -18.04 -3.67 18.08
N ILE A 386 -19.38 -3.69 18.04
CA ILE A 386 -20.24 -2.69 18.73
C ILE A 386 -19.83 -2.47 20.18
N PRO A 387 -19.64 -3.51 21.04
CA PRO A 387 -19.28 -3.28 22.43
C PRO A 387 -17.96 -2.53 22.64
N ALA A 388 -16.94 -2.86 21.85
CA ALA A 388 -15.63 -2.21 21.92
C ALA A 388 -15.68 -0.76 21.43
N ILE A 389 -16.43 -0.50 20.34
CA ILE A 389 -16.63 0.84 19.79
C ILE A 389 -17.40 1.72 20.81
N LYS A 390 -18.45 1.19 21.44
CA LYS A 390 -19.24 1.88 22.46
C LYS A 390 -18.40 2.20 23.69
N ALA A 391 -17.63 1.23 24.19
CA ALA A 391 -16.73 1.44 25.34
C ALA A 391 -15.70 2.56 25.06
N ALA A 392 -15.17 2.64 23.84
CA ALA A 392 -14.26 3.72 23.45
C ALA A 392 -14.98 5.08 23.39
N ALA A 393 -16.20 5.15 22.88
CA ALA A 393 -17.01 6.36 22.86
C ALA A 393 -17.29 6.88 24.29
N GLU A 394 -17.66 5.99 25.19
CA GLU A 394 -17.92 6.32 26.62
C GLU A 394 -16.64 6.79 27.32
N LYS A 395 -15.53 6.05 27.15
CA LYS A 395 -14.23 6.36 27.76
C LYS A 395 -13.70 7.73 27.35
N THR A 396 -13.89 8.12 26.08
CA THR A 396 -13.43 9.41 25.54
C THR A 396 -14.43 10.55 25.76
N GLY A 397 -15.60 10.24 26.28
CA GLY A 397 -16.66 11.23 26.51
C GLY A 397 -17.23 11.80 25.22
N TYR A 398 -17.31 11.02 24.16
CA TYR A 398 -17.87 11.43 22.87
C TYR A 398 -19.29 12.00 23.04
N LYS A 399 -19.55 13.18 22.43
CA LYS A 399 -20.81 13.92 22.58
C LYS A 399 -21.69 13.91 21.32
N GLY A 400 -21.19 13.34 20.22
CA GLY A 400 -21.98 13.20 19.00
C GLY A 400 -23.07 12.13 19.13
N GLU A 401 -23.93 12.06 18.12
CA GLU A 401 -24.96 11.01 18.04
C GLU A 401 -24.29 9.64 17.89
N PHE A 402 -24.69 8.65 18.69
CA PHE A 402 -24.18 7.29 18.63
C PHE A 402 -25.34 6.30 18.44
N VAL A 403 -25.31 5.55 17.33
CA VAL A 403 -26.35 4.57 16.97
C VAL A 403 -25.73 3.17 16.90
N GLU A 404 -26.28 2.24 17.68
CA GLU A 404 -26.03 0.80 17.53
C GLU A 404 -26.97 0.25 16.46
N TRP A 405 -26.39 -0.35 15.41
CA TRP A 405 -27.15 -0.86 14.29
C TRP A 405 -27.10 -2.38 14.19
N TYR A 406 -28.27 -2.99 14.22
CA TYR A 406 -28.45 -4.45 14.16
C TYR A 406 -29.19 -4.90 12.90
N GLY A 407 -29.49 -3.98 11.97
CA GLY A 407 -30.15 -4.28 10.69
C GLY A 407 -29.15 -4.59 9.58
N ASN A 408 -29.67 -4.68 8.35
CA ASN A 408 -28.85 -4.92 7.17
C ASN A 408 -28.02 -3.68 6.76
N PHE A 409 -27.04 -3.89 5.88
CA PHE A 409 -26.10 -2.86 5.45
C PHE A 409 -26.78 -1.71 4.66
N GLU A 410 -27.80 -2.03 3.84
CA GLU A 410 -28.57 -1.00 3.11
C GLU A 410 -29.30 -0.05 4.07
N GLY A 411 -29.98 -0.61 5.08
CA GLY A 411 -30.65 0.19 6.11
C GLY A 411 -29.66 1.05 6.91
N MET A 412 -28.45 0.54 7.19
CA MET A 412 -27.40 1.30 7.85
C MET A 412 -26.96 2.53 7.04
N ILE A 413 -26.81 2.37 5.72
CA ILE A 413 -26.44 3.47 4.82
C ILE A 413 -27.53 4.53 4.78
N LYS A 414 -28.80 4.13 4.67
CA LYS A 414 -29.94 5.04 4.69
C LYS A 414 -30.00 5.80 6.03
N LYS A 415 -29.85 5.09 7.14
CA LYS A 415 -29.83 5.69 8.48
C LYS A 415 -28.70 6.68 8.66
N ALA A 416 -27.50 6.35 8.15
CA ALA A 416 -26.35 7.27 8.17
C ALA A 416 -26.64 8.56 7.36
N GLY A 417 -27.34 8.45 6.21
CA GLY A 417 -27.78 9.60 5.42
C GLY A 417 -28.76 10.50 6.15
N GLU A 418 -29.76 9.91 6.86
CA GLU A 418 -30.70 10.65 7.70
C GLU A 418 -29.96 11.42 8.83
N MET A 419 -28.99 10.77 9.51
CA MET A 419 -28.22 11.38 10.56
C MET A 419 -27.32 12.53 10.06
N ALA A 420 -26.79 12.38 8.83
CA ALA A 420 -25.84 13.34 8.28
C ALA A 420 -26.51 14.68 7.96
N GLY A 421 -27.64 14.66 7.26
CA GLY A 421 -28.32 15.87 6.78
C GLY A 421 -27.54 16.64 5.70
N LYS A 422 -28.17 17.62 5.12
CA LYS A 422 -27.61 18.42 4.01
C LYS A 422 -26.33 19.17 4.42
N GLY A 423 -25.34 19.16 3.55
CA GLY A 423 -24.03 19.80 3.77
C GLY A 423 -23.06 18.95 4.58
N SER A 424 -23.37 17.67 4.81
CA SER A 424 -22.55 16.73 5.58
C SER A 424 -22.05 15.57 4.71
N THR A 425 -21.20 14.76 5.31
CA THR A 425 -20.62 13.56 4.68
C THR A 425 -21.03 12.30 5.45
N VAL A 426 -21.43 11.24 4.73
CA VAL A 426 -21.46 9.86 5.21
C VAL A 426 -20.15 9.21 4.81
N LEU A 427 -19.36 8.78 5.78
CA LEU A 427 -18.07 8.12 5.57
C LEU A 427 -18.17 6.64 5.96
N LEU A 428 -18.08 5.75 4.99
CA LEU A 428 -17.81 4.33 5.26
C LEU A 428 -16.31 4.17 5.50
N SER A 429 -15.87 4.12 6.76
CA SER A 429 -14.50 3.77 7.14
C SER A 429 -14.55 2.89 8.39
N PRO A 430 -14.71 1.58 8.20
CA PRO A 430 -15.19 0.67 9.23
C PRO A 430 -14.28 0.46 10.43
N ALA A 431 -12.99 0.74 10.34
CA ALA A 431 -11.97 0.43 11.34
C ALA A 431 -11.91 -1.07 11.73
N ALA A 432 -12.57 -1.93 10.95
CA ALA A 432 -12.73 -3.36 11.19
C ALA A 432 -12.63 -4.17 9.89
N ALA A 433 -12.23 -5.44 10.02
CA ALA A 433 -12.24 -6.36 8.88
C ALA A 433 -13.68 -6.57 8.36
N SER A 434 -13.80 -6.84 7.06
CA SER A 434 -15.08 -7.08 6.40
C SER A 434 -15.61 -8.50 6.60
N TRP A 435 -14.76 -9.43 7.04
CA TRP A 435 -15.07 -10.85 7.12
C TRP A 435 -16.27 -11.16 8.02
N GLY A 436 -16.99 -12.22 7.68
CA GLY A 436 -18.20 -12.66 8.35
C GLY A 436 -19.47 -12.10 7.69
N GLN A 437 -19.43 -10.85 7.19
CA GLN A 437 -20.54 -10.26 6.41
C GLN A 437 -20.21 -10.13 4.92
N PHE A 438 -18.92 -10.00 4.58
CA PHE A 438 -18.43 -9.85 3.19
C PHE A 438 -17.18 -10.70 2.97
N ASP A 439 -16.92 -11.11 1.73
CA ASP A 439 -15.75 -11.90 1.37
C ASP A 439 -14.44 -11.11 1.58
N ASN A 440 -14.46 -9.81 1.29
CA ASN A 440 -13.33 -8.89 1.41
C ASN A 440 -13.82 -7.44 1.51
N TYR A 441 -12.89 -6.48 1.67
CA TYR A 441 -13.23 -5.06 1.75
C TYR A 441 -13.66 -4.49 0.40
N GLU A 442 -13.20 -5.08 -0.70
CA GLU A 442 -13.60 -4.71 -2.06
C GLU A 442 -15.11 -4.94 -2.24
N GLN A 443 -15.60 -6.13 -1.93
CA GLN A 443 -17.02 -6.46 -2.01
C GLN A 443 -17.86 -5.53 -1.13
N ARG A 444 -17.44 -5.27 0.11
CA ARG A 444 -18.13 -4.32 0.99
C ARG A 444 -18.22 -2.92 0.38
N GLY A 445 -17.12 -2.47 -0.23
CA GLY A 445 -17.05 -1.17 -0.90
C GLY A 445 -17.89 -1.10 -2.16
N GLU A 446 -17.93 -2.15 -2.99
CA GLU A 446 -18.80 -2.23 -4.17
C GLU A 446 -20.28 -2.19 -3.78
N ILE A 447 -20.70 -3.00 -2.81
CA ILE A 447 -22.08 -3.02 -2.32
C ILE A 447 -22.47 -1.64 -1.76
N PHE A 448 -21.55 -0.95 -1.05
CA PHE A 448 -21.80 0.42 -0.62
C PHE A 448 -22.04 1.37 -1.80
N LYS A 449 -21.20 1.33 -2.83
CA LYS A 449 -21.37 2.15 -4.04
C LYS A 449 -22.67 1.85 -4.76
N ASP A 450 -23.02 0.57 -4.91
CA ASP A 450 -24.25 0.14 -5.57
C ASP A 450 -25.50 0.64 -4.85
N ILE A 451 -25.50 0.60 -3.51
CA ILE A 451 -26.61 1.10 -2.70
C ILE A 451 -26.70 2.63 -2.83
N VAL A 452 -25.59 3.34 -2.64
CA VAL A 452 -25.54 4.79 -2.74
C VAL A 452 -25.98 5.28 -4.11
N ASN A 453 -25.63 4.58 -5.18
CA ASN A 453 -26.03 4.92 -6.54
C ASN A 453 -27.54 4.73 -6.82
N LYS A 454 -28.24 4.00 -5.95
CA LYS A 454 -29.71 3.78 -6.03
C LYS A 454 -30.52 4.69 -5.10
N LEU A 455 -29.84 5.43 -4.17
CA LEU A 455 -30.50 6.47 -3.36
C LEU A 455 -30.85 7.69 -4.23
#